data_4cc2ecc71aceb85498957cc9eb80a2c7
#
_entry.id   4cc2ecc71aceb85498957cc9eb80a2c7
#
_cell.length_a   1.000
_cell.length_b   1.000
_cell.length_c   1.000
_cell.angle_alpha   90.00
_cell.angle_beta   90.00
_cell.angle_gamma   90.00
#
_symmetry.space_group_name_H-M   'P 1'
#
loop_
_entity.id
_entity.type
_entity.pdbx_description
1 polymer ?
#
loop_
_entity_poly.entity_id
_entity_poly.type
_entity_poly.pdbx_seq_one_letter_code
_entity_poly.pdbx_strand_id
1 'polypeptide(L)'
;MSRTFDYLVCFSVYSLIILIIGKSSFGESDSIGKFFIGERKCGFWRLFCTFVGTWVSAATILGYTGNVFENGTSVIAVTVIPWFIGAGLLYLISGRIYDCDLLTIPQFIGDRYHSRLLRTCCALLLSSGYVFYLVIQIKGFGIAAATLLNIDYKVAIFLVYLFILYSTFGGF
;
A
#
# COMPACT_ATOMS: atom_id res chain seq x y z
N MET A 1 -0.34 19.25 -26.68
CA MET A 1 1.10 19.21 -26.31
C MET A 1 1.40 19.79 -24.94
N SER A 2 0.79 20.89 -24.52
CA SER A 2 1.05 21.47 -23.19
C SER A 2 0.72 20.55 -22.01
N ARG A 3 -0.45 19.90 -21.99
CA ARG A 3 -0.88 19.05 -20.87
C ARG A 3 0.02 17.83 -20.63
N THR A 4 0.49 17.17 -21.67
CA THR A 4 1.40 16.02 -21.54
C THR A 4 2.75 16.46 -20.94
N PHE A 5 3.22 17.64 -21.35
CA PHE A 5 4.44 18.23 -20.78
C PHE A 5 4.29 18.53 -19.28
N ASP A 6 3.16 19.11 -18.88
CA ASP A 6 2.86 19.42 -17.48
C ASP A 6 2.82 18.13 -16.64
N TYR A 7 2.22 17.05 -17.14
CA TYR A 7 2.19 15.74 -16.46
C TYR A 7 3.59 15.12 -16.35
N LEU A 8 4.42 15.23 -17.41
CA LEU A 8 5.81 14.77 -17.35
C LEU A 8 6.62 15.52 -16.30
N VAL A 9 6.47 16.84 -16.21
CA VAL A 9 7.15 17.65 -15.20
C VAL A 9 6.71 17.24 -13.80
N CYS A 10 5.40 17.15 -13.54
CA CYS A 10 4.87 16.72 -12.26
C CYS A 10 5.36 15.31 -11.86
N PHE A 11 5.34 14.36 -12.80
CA PHE A 11 5.82 13.00 -12.56
C PHE A 11 7.32 12.97 -12.26
N SER A 12 8.12 13.74 -13.01
CA SER A 12 9.56 13.83 -12.80
C SER A 12 9.91 14.45 -11.44
N VAL A 13 9.25 15.55 -11.07
CA VAL A 13 9.44 16.19 -9.75
C VAL A 13 9.06 15.25 -8.62
N TYR A 14 7.90 14.58 -8.71
CA TYR A 14 7.46 13.59 -7.74
C TYR A 14 8.46 12.44 -7.61
N SER A 15 8.92 11.89 -8.73
CA SER A 15 9.91 10.80 -8.74
C SER A 15 11.24 11.22 -8.11
N LEU A 16 11.71 12.43 -8.40
CA LEU A 16 12.93 12.98 -7.77
C LEU A 16 12.78 13.12 -6.26
N ILE A 17 11.66 13.64 -5.78
CA ILE A 17 11.39 13.77 -4.34
C ILE A 17 11.45 12.40 -3.66
N ILE A 18 10.80 11.38 -4.22
CA ILE A 18 10.81 10.03 -3.65
C ILE A 18 12.21 9.42 -3.70
N LEU A 19 12.96 9.60 -4.79
CA LEU A 19 14.34 9.12 -4.89
C LEU A 19 15.25 9.75 -3.83
N ILE A 20 15.09 11.04 -3.55
CA ILE A 20 15.86 11.76 -2.51
C ILE A 20 15.49 11.23 -1.11
N ILE A 21 14.18 11.11 -0.83
CA ILE A 21 13.71 10.57 0.46
C ILE A 21 14.16 9.13 0.65
N GLY A 22 14.00 8.28 -0.36
CA GLY A 22 14.43 6.89 -0.32
C GLY A 22 15.93 6.75 -0.07
N LYS A 23 16.76 7.56 -0.74
CA LYS A 23 18.21 7.56 -0.52
C LYS A 23 18.60 7.88 0.92
N SER A 24 17.88 8.78 1.58
CA SER A 24 18.15 9.12 2.99
C SER A 24 17.79 8.01 3.96
N SER A 25 16.89 7.11 3.58
CA SER A 25 16.45 5.96 4.38
C SER A 25 17.25 4.68 4.11
N PHE A 26 18.05 4.65 3.05
CA PHE A 26 18.94 3.52 2.76
C PHE A 26 20.01 3.38 3.83
N GLY A 27 20.08 2.22 4.47
CA GLY A 27 21.07 1.91 5.51
C GLY A 27 20.57 2.06 6.94
N GLU A 28 19.37 2.58 7.16
CA GLU A 28 18.76 2.61 8.51
C GLU A 28 18.08 1.30 8.92
N SER A 29 17.95 0.34 7.99
CA SER A 29 17.17 -0.90 8.16
C SER A 29 18.05 -2.10 8.57
N ASP A 30 18.92 -1.94 9.58
CA ASP A 30 19.85 -2.99 10.01
C ASP A 30 19.17 -4.15 10.76
N SER A 31 17.90 -4.07 11.09
CA SER A 31 17.17 -5.13 11.77
C SER A 31 15.80 -5.40 11.15
N ILE A 32 15.29 -6.63 11.31
CA ILE A 32 13.96 -7.04 10.85
C ILE A 32 12.87 -6.13 11.46
N GLY A 33 13.00 -5.77 12.73
CA GLY A 33 12.06 -4.87 13.41
C GLY A 33 12.07 -3.45 12.85
N LYS A 34 13.25 -2.90 12.48
CA LYS A 34 13.34 -1.60 11.81
C LYS A 34 12.69 -1.66 10.43
N PHE A 35 12.95 -2.71 9.66
CA PHE A 35 12.42 -2.85 8.31
C PHE A 35 10.90 -2.94 8.27
N PHE A 36 10.25 -3.73 9.15
CA PHE A 36 8.81 -3.97 9.10
C PHE A 36 7.97 -3.00 9.92
N ILE A 37 8.44 -2.53 11.07
CA ILE A 37 7.65 -1.74 12.02
C ILE A 37 8.34 -0.46 12.51
N GLY A 38 9.47 -0.08 11.91
CA GLY A 38 10.20 1.14 12.31
C GLY A 38 10.56 1.17 13.80
N GLU A 39 10.80 0.00 14.43
CA GLU A 39 11.02 -0.16 15.88
C GLU A 39 9.92 0.47 16.77
N ARG A 40 8.71 0.67 16.22
CA ARG A 40 7.59 1.36 16.91
C ARG A 40 7.91 2.80 17.35
N LYS A 41 8.92 3.43 16.74
CA LYS A 41 9.35 4.81 17.03
C LYS A 41 8.90 5.81 15.96
N CYS A 42 7.98 5.40 15.08
CA CYS A 42 7.49 6.27 14.02
C CYS A 42 6.65 7.41 14.58
N GLY A 43 6.97 8.64 14.20
CA GLY A 43 6.19 9.81 14.56
C GLY A 43 4.83 9.84 13.86
N PHE A 44 3.89 10.63 14.40
CA PHE A 44 2.52 10.75 13.91
C PHE A 44 2.44 11.03 12.40
N TRP A 45 3.19 11.96 11.88
CA TRP A 45 3.15 12.33 10.45
C TRP A 45 3.60 11.19 9.53
N ARG A 46 4.63 10.43 9.93
CA ARG A 46 5.08 9.26 9.16
C ARG A 46 3.99 8.18 9.11
N LEU A 47 3.40 7.84 10.26
CA LEU A 47 2.30 6.89 10.33
C LEU A 47 1.07 7.36 9.55
N PHE A 48 0.71 8.65 9.66
CA PHE A 48 -0.40 9.23 8.93
C PHE A 48 -0.19 9.14 7.41
N CYS A 49 0.97 9.53 6.90
CA CYS A 49 1.29 9.44 5.47
C CYS A 49 1.29 8.00 4.98
N THR A 50 1.85 7.06 5.76
CA THR A 50 1.83 5.62 5.42
C THR A 50 0.41 5.09 5.37
N PHE A 51 -0.42 5.42 6.35
CA PHE A 51 -1.82 5.03 6.40
C PHE A 51 -2.59 5.57 5.19
N VAL A 52 -2.50 6.87 4.92
CA VAL A 52 -3.16 7.50 3.76
C VAL A 52 -2.66 6.89 2.45
N GLY A 53 -1.34 6.69 2.29
CA GLY A 53 -0.76 6.08 1.09
C GLY A 53 -1.21 4.63 0.86
N THR A 54 -1.48 3.89 1.93
CA THR A 54 -2.01 2.52 1.84
C THR A 54 -3.49 2.51 1.44
N TRP A 55 -4.29 3.46 1.93
CA TRP A 55 -5.72 3.55 1.64
C TRP A 55 -6.00 4.19 0.28
N VAL A 56 -5.29 5.25 -0.08
CA VAL A 56 -5.44 5.94 -1.37
C VAL A 56 -4.61 5.21 -2.42
N SER A 57 -5.18 4.21 -3.03
CA SER A 57 -4.53 3.31 -3.97
C SER A 57 -5.15 3.37 -5.38
N ALA A 58 -4.52 2.73 -6.36
CA ALA A 58 -5.10 2.60 -7.70
C ALA A 58 -6.48 1.92 -7.67
N ALA A 59 -6.67 0.94 -6.79
CA ALA A 59 -7.98 0.29 -6.60
C ALA A 59 -9.03 1.27 -6.09
N THR A 60 -8.66 2.18 -5.18
CA THR A 60 -9.57 3.20 -4.63
C THR A 60 -9.87 4.28 -5.66
N ILE A 61 -8.84 4.83 -6.32
CA ILE A 61 -9.00 5.96 -7.25
C ILE A 61 -9.66 5.51 -8.55
N LEU A 62 -9.21 4.44 -9.16
CA LEU A 62 -9.72 3.98 -10.46
C LEU A 62 -10.87 2.98 -10.30
N GLY A 63 -10.70 1.98 -9.45
CA GLY A 63 -11.68 0.90 -9.29
C GLY A 63 -12.95 1.37 -8.61
N TYR A 64 -12.84 2.04 -7.46
CA TYR A 64 -14.00 2.51 -6.72
C TYR A 64 -14.77 3.61 -7.46
N THR A 65 -14.06 4.63 -8.00
CA THR A 65 -14.72 5.70 -8.76
C THR A 65 -15.37 5.17 -10.04
N GLY A 66 -14.73 4.22 -10.73
CA GLY A 66 -15.32 3.56 -11.89
C GLY A 66 -16.59 2.79 -11.52
N ASN A 67 -16.57 2.04 -10.41
CA ASN A 67 -17.74 1.31 -9.93
C ASN A 67 -18.91 2.25 -9.54
N VAL A 68 -18.61 3.38 -8.90
CA VAL A 68 -19.64 4.41 -8.61
C VAL A 68 -20.20 5.01 -9.89
N PHE A 69 -19.37 5.22 -10.89
CA PHE A 69 -19.80 5.74 -12.18
C PHE A 69 -20.75 4.77 -12.91
N GLU A 70 -20.46 3.48 -12.90
CA GLU A 70 -21.27 2.45 -13.57
C GLU A 70 -22.54 2.08 -12.80
N ASN A 71 -22.48 1.97 -11.48
CA ASN A 71 -23.55 1.42 -10.65
C ASN A 71 -24.25 2.45 -9.73
N GLY A 72 -23.85 3.72 -9.85
CA GLY A 72 -24.48 4.81 -9.12
C GLY A 72 -24.03 4.96 -7.66
N THR A 73 -24.61 5.94 -6.99
CA THR A 73 -24.21 6.36 -5.63
C THR A 73 -24.52 5.34 -4.52
N SER A 74 -25.37 4.35 -4.77
CA SER A 74 -25.66 3.26 -3.82
C SER A 74 -24.39 2.46 -3.44
N VAL A 75 -23.43 2.37 -4.35
CA VAL A 75 -22.11 1.75 -4.10
C VAL A 75 -21.39 2.42 -2.94
N ILE A 76 -21.55 3.73 -2.76
CA ILE A 76 -20.94 4.49 -1.67
C ILE A 76 -21.43 3.95 -0.32
N ALA A 77 -22.72 3.76 -0.16
CA ALA A 77 -23.28 3.24 1.08
C ALA A 77 -22.80 1.82 1.39
N VAL A 78 -22.79 0.94 0.38
CA VAL A 78 -22.41 -0.47 0.55
C VAL A 78 -20.90 -0.65 0.81
N THR A 79 -20.05 0.26 0.34
CA THR A 79 -18.59 0.14 0.50
C THR A 79 -18.04 1.00 1.64
N VAL A 80 -18.45 2.27 1.71
CA VAL A 80 -17.88 3.23 2.67
C VAL A 80 -18.34 2.94 4.11
N ILE A 81 -19.60 2.58 4.30
CA ILE A 81 -20.12 2.28 5.65
C ILE A 81 -19.40 1.08 6.28
N PRO A 82 -19.26 -0.08 5.63
CA PRO A 82 -18.48 -1.20 6.17
C PRO A 82 -17.01 -0.85 6.44
N TRP A 83 -16.41 0.02 5.64
CA TRP A 83 -15.04 0.47 5.87
C TRP A 83 -14.90 1.24 7.19
N PHE A 84 -15.79 2.18 7.46
CA PHE A 84 -15.78 2.94 8.72
C PHE A 84 -16.07 2.04 9.92
N ILE A 85 -17.00 1.11 9.78
CA ILE A 85 -17.27 0.11 10.82
C ILE A 85 -16.01 -0.75 11.08
N GLY A 86 -15.37 -1.25 10.02
CA GLY A 86 -14.13 -2.02 10.12
C GLY A 86 -12.98 -1.24 10.77
N ALA A 87 -12.81 0.03 10.39
CA ALA A 87 -11.82 0.92 10.99
C ALA A 87 -12.08 1.16 12.49
N GLY A 88 -13.36 1.36 12.88
CA GLY A 88 -13.76 1.48 14.28
C GLY A 88 -13.49 0.22 15.09
N LEU A 89 -13.81 -0.95 14.54
CA LEU A 89 -13.49 -2.24 15.20
C LEU A 89 -11.98 -2.45 15.33
N LEU A 90 -11.23 -2.13 14.29
CA LEU A 90 -9.77 -2.21 14.33
C LEU A 90 -9.18 -1.28 15.40
N TYR A 91 -9.70 -0.06 15.52
CA TYR A 91 -9.29 0.88 16.56
C TYR A 91 -9.54 0.33 17.96
N LEU A 92 -10.68 -0.30 18.20
CA LEU A 92 -11.02 -0.90 19.51
C LEU A 92 -10.09 -2.06 19.90
N ILE A 93 -9.57 -2.80 18.92
CA ILE A 93 -8.71 -3.97 19.12
C ILE A 93 -7.22 -3.60 19.10
N SER A 94 -6.87 -2.47 18.45
CA SER A 94 -5.47 -2.09 18.16
C SER A 94 -4.58 -2.05 19.40
N GLY A 95 -5.08 -1.55 20.54
CA GLY A 95 -4.32 -1.50 21.78
C GLY A 95 -3.89 -2.90 22.25
N ARG A 96 -4.81 -3.87 22.22
CA ARG A 96 -4.51 -5.25 22.63
C ARG A 96 -3.51 -5.93 21.70
N ILE A 97 -3.61 -5.68 20.39
CA ILE A 97 -2.65 -6.22 19.40
C ILE A 97 -1.27 -5.59 19.60
N TYR A 98 -1.24 -4.28 19.89
CA TYR A 98 0.01 -3.56 20.14
C TYR A 98 0.77 -4.12 21.36
N ASP A 99 0.07 -4.44 22.43
CA ASP A 99 0.64 -4.98 23.68
C ASP A 99 1.22 -6.40 23.50
N CYS A 100 0.79 -7.14 22.46
CA CYS A 100 1.29 -8.49 22.19
C CYS A 100 2.70 -8.55 21.61
N ASP A 101 3.33 -7.41 21.26
CA ASP A 101 4.70 -7.28 20.72
C ASP A 101 5.01 -8.19 19.52
N LEU A 102 4.05 -8.33 18.62
CA LEU A 102 4.12 -9.21 17.46
C LEU A 102 4.46 -8.43 16.19
N LEU A 103 5.15 -9.09 15.26
CA LEU A 103 5.51 -8.52 13.96
C LEU A 103 4.44 -8.71 12.89
N THR A 104 3.65 -9.79 12.98
CA THR A 104 2.70 -10.17 11.93
C THR A 104 1.42 -10.77 12.49
N ILE A 105 0.30 -10.58 11.75
CA ILE A 105 -1.00 -11.20 12.09
C ILE A 105 -0.94 -12.74 12.14
N PRO A 106 -0.28 -13.45 11.18
CA PRO A 106 -0.11 -14.89 11.28
C PRO A 106 0.60 -15.35 12.55
N GLN A 107 1.58 -14.57 13.02
CA GLN A 107 2.24 -14.85 14.29
C GLN A 107 1.26 -14.75 15.45
N PHE A 108 0.45 -13.68 15.51
CA PHE A 108 -0.58 -13.52 16.53
C PHE A 108 -1.53 -14.71 16.59
N ILE A 109 -2.03 -15.17 15.45
CA ILE A 109 -2.94 -16.33 15.37
C ILE A 109 -2.22 -17.61 15.82
N GLY A 110 -0.98 -17.82 15.35
CA GLY A 110 -0.19 -18.99 15.73
C GLY A 110 0.05 -19.09 17.22
N ASP A 111 0.41 -17.98 17.85
CA ASP A 111 0.72 -17.91 19.27
C ASP A 111 -0.57 -18.02 20.12
N ARG A 112 -1.66 -17.39 19.69
CA ARG A 112 -2.96 -17.44 20.37
C ARG A 112 -3.57 -18.83 20.42
N TYR A 113 -3.44 -19.62 19.35
CA TYR A 113 -4.00 -20.96 19.23
C TYR A 113 -2.95 -22.08 19.41
N HIS A 114 -1.70 -21.73 19.71
CA HIS A 114 -0.59 -22.67 19.86
C HIS A 114 -0.46 -23.66 18.68
N SER A 115 -0.75 -23.19 17.44
CA SER A 115 -0.82 -24.02 16.25
C SER A 115 0.05 -23.46 15.12
N ARG A 116 1.11 -24.20 14.77
CA ARG A 116 1.96 -23.89 13.61
C ARG A 116 1.17 -24.00 12.30
N LEU A 117 0.25 -24.94 12.21
CA LEU A 117 -0.58 -25.13 11.01
C LEU A 117 -1.43 -23.88 10.74
N LEU A 118 -2.14 -23.35 11.77
CA LEU A 118 -2.93 -22.13 11.63
C LEU A 118 -2.08 -20.92 11.24
N ARG A 119 -0.90 -20.77 11.83
CA ARG A 119 0.05 -19.73 11.45
C ARG A 119 0.42 -19.81 9.98
N THR A 120 0.77 -21.02 9.49
CA THR A 120 1.15 -21.22 8.08
C THR A 120 -0.01 -20.99 7.12
N CYS A 121 -1.19 -21.53 7.43
CA CYS A 121 -2.39 -21.31 6.61
C CYS A 121 -2.76 -19.83 6.52
N CYS A 122 -2.73 -19.12 7.65
CA CYS A 122 -2.99 -17.68 7.69
C CYS A 122 -1.96 -16.90 6.86
N ALA A 123 -0.67 -17.24 6.97
CA ALA A 123 0.39 -16.62 6.18
C ALA A 123 0.19 -16.83 4.68
N LEU A 124 -0.15 -18.06 4.25
CA LEU A 124 -0.41 -18.37 2.85
C LEU A 124 -1.63 -17.62 2.30
N LEU A 125 -2.72 -17.58 3.06
CA LEU A 125 -3.93 -16.84 2.67
C LEU A 125 -3.66 -15.35 2.53
N LEU A 126 -2.98 -14.74 3.49
CA LEU A 126 -2.64 -13.31 3.41
C LEU A 126 -1.67 -13.04 2.26
N SER A 127 -0.64 -13.86 2.08
CA SER A 127 0.32 -13.69 0.99
C SER A 127 -0.35 -13.80 -0.38
N SER A 128 -1.25 -14.76 -0.57
CA SER A 128 -2.00 -14.88 -1.83
C SER A 128 -2.89 -13.66 -2.08
N GLY A 129 -3.58 -13.16 -1.06
CA GLY A 129 -4.37 -11.93 -1.15
C GLY A 129 -3.53 -10.71 -1.54
N TYR A 130 -2.34 -10.55 -0.94
CA TYR A 130 -1.42 -9.48 -1.29
C TYR A 130 -0.89 -9.59 -2.72
N VAL A 131 -0.64 -10.80 -3.23
CA VAL A 131 -0.23 -10.98 -4.65
C VAL A 131 -1.32 -10.47 -5.59
N PHE A 132 -2.59 -10.83 -5.38
CA PHE A 132 -3.70 -10.28 -6.17
C PHE A 132 -3.81 -8.77 -6.04
N TYR A 133 -3.65 -8.23 -4.84
CA TYR A 133 -3.67 -6.78 -4.60
C TYR A 133 -2.56 -6.07 -5.39
N LEU A 134 -1.32 -6.60 -5.36
CA LEU A 134 -0.19 -6.03 -6.11
C LEU A 134 -0.44 -6.02 -7.62
N VAL A 135 -1.03 -7.09 -8.17
CA VAL A 135 -1.39 -7.13 -9.60
C VAL A 135 -2.36 -5.99 -9.96
N ILE A 136 -3.36 -5.73 -9.12
CA ILE A 136 -4.33 -4.64 -9.32
C ILE A 136 -3.60 -3.28 -9.28
N GLN A 137 -2.69 -3.09 -8.31
CA GLN A 137 -1.94 -1.85 -8.19
C GLN A 137 -1.02 -1.59 -9.39
N ILE A 138 -0.24 -2.57 -9.80
CA ILE A 138 0.66 -2.45 -10.96
C ILE A 138 -0.15 -2.14 -12.23
N LYS A 139 -1.25 -2.84 -12.42
CA LYS A 139 -2.15 -2.62 -13.57
C LYS A 139 -2.76 -1.22 -13.56
N GLY A 140 -3.28 -0.78 -12.41
CA GLY A 140 -3.91 0.53 -12.26
C GLY A 140 -2.93 1.68 -12.47
N PHE A 141 -1.77 1.63 -11.83
CA PHE A 141 -0.71 2.62 -12.06
C PHE A 141 -0.17 2.60 -13.49
N GLY A 142 -0.02 1.40 -14.08
CA GLY A 142 0.39 1.26 -15.48
C GLY A 142 -0.58 1.92 -16.45
N ILE A 143 -1.90 1.74 -16.26
CA ILE A 143 -2.94 2.39 -17.07
C ILE A 143 -2.89 3.91 -16.87
N ALA A 144 -2.82 4.38 -15.62
CA ALA A 144 -2.74 5.81 -15.33
C ALA A 144 -1.51 6.46 -15.96
N ALA A 145 -0.33 5.87 -15.80
CA ALA A 145 0.91 6.37 -16.36
C ALA A 145 0.88 6.36 -17.91
N ALA A 146 0.41 5.28 -18.52
CA ALA A 146 0.28 5.20 -19.98
C ALA A 146 -0.62 6.30 -20.54
N THR A 147 -1.77 6.54 -19.89
CA THR A 147 -2.75 7.54 -20.32
C THR A 147 -2.26 8.97 -20.10
N LEU A 148 -1.69 9.27 -18.93
CA LEU A 148 -1.26 10.62 -18.58
C LEU A 148 0.01 11.05 -19.35
N LEU A 149 0.96 10.13 -19.50
CA LEU A 149 2.23 10.39 -20.15
C LEU A 149 2.20 10.14 -21.67
N ASN A 150 1.09 9.57 -22.18
CA ASN A 150 0.92 9.18 -23.57
C ASN A 150 2.06 8.26 -24.08
N ILE A 151 2.39 7.24 -23.28
CA ILE A 151 3.42 6.23 -23.56
C ILE A 151 2.79 4.85 -23.72
N ASP A 152 3.54 3.93 -24.32
CA ASP A 152 3.09 2.53 -24.42
C ASP A 152 2.88 1.91 -23.04
N TYR A 153 1.80 1.12 -22.90
CA TYR A 153 1.43 0.48 -21.64
C TYR A 153 2.53 -0.42 -21.06
N LYS A 154 3.28 -1.12 -21.91
CA LYS A 154 4.38 -1.98 -21.48
C LYS A 154 5.52 -1.18 -20.88
N VAL A 155 5.82 -0.02 -21.47
CA VAL A 155 6.82 0.92 -20.94
C VAL A 155 6.36 1.49 -19.62
N ALA A 156 5.08 1.87 -19.51
CA ALA A 156 4.50 2.36 -18.26
C ALA A 156 4.60 1.33 -17.13
N ILE A 157 4.22 0.08 -17.39
CA ILE A 157 4.36 -1.01 -16.39
C ILE A 157 5.82 -1.22 -15.99
N PHE A 158 6.75 -1.20 -16.93
CA PHE A 158 8.17 -1.37 -16.64
C PHE A 158 8.71 -0.26 -15.71
N LEU A 159 8.32 0.99 -15.97
CA LEU A 159 8.68 2.12 -15.09
C LEU A 159 8.10 1.96 -13.67
N VAL A 160 6.82 1.58 -13.57
CA VAL A 160 6.17 1.32 -12.27
C VAL A 160 6.89 0.18 -11.53
N TYR A 161 7.27 -0.89 -12.24
CA TYR A 161 8.00 -2.00 -11.66
C TYR A 161 9.37 -1.58 -11.11
N LEU A 162 10.14 -0.78 -11.86
CA LEU A 162 11.41 -0.24 -11.38
C LEU A 162 11.24 0.61 -10.11
N PHE A 163 10.16 1.39 -10.08
CA PHE A 163 9.83 2.23 -8.93
C PHE A 163 9.49 1.39 -7.68
N ILE A 164 8.73 0.30 -7.85
CA ILE A 164 8.40 -0.65 -6.78
C ILE A 164 9.67 -1.33 -6.28
N LEU A 165 10.54 -1.81 -7.18
CA LEU A 165 11.82 -2.40 -6.80
C LEU A 165 12.65 -1.45 -5.95
N TYR A 166 12.79 -0.20 -6.40
CA TYR A 166 13.53 0.81 -5.64
C TYR A 166 12.96 1.01 -4.23
N SER A 167 11.64 1.16 -4.09
CA SER A 167 11.00 1.37 -2.79
C SER A 167 11.13 0.15 -1.87
N THR A 168 11.18 -1.06 -2.44
CA THR A 168 11.36 -2.30 -1.66
C THR A 168 12.74 -2.38 -0.99
N PHE A 169 13.77 -1.83 -1.59
CA PHE A 169 15.11 -1.80 -0.99
C PHE A 169 15.25 -0.76 0.13
N GLY A 170 14.40 0.25 0.17
CA GLY A 170 14.43 1.30 1.21
C GLY A 170 13.83 0.85 2.55
N GLY A 171 12.99 -0.16 2.56
CA GLY A 171 12.24 -0.57 3.75
C GLY A 171 11.19 0.46 4.19
N PHE A 172 10.83 0.44 5.47
CA PHE A 172 9.82 1.33 6.08
C PHE A 172 10.43 2.68 6.48
#